data_e8ff376bb825c88373c5d6fa80c4ce95
#
_entry.id   e8ff376bb825c88373c5d6fa80c4ce95
#
_cell.length_a   1.000
_cell.length_b   1.000
_cell.length_c   1.000
_cell.angle_alpha   90.00
_cell.angle_beta   90.00
_cell.angle_gamma   90.00
#
_symmetry.space_group_name_H-M   'P 1'
#
loop_
_entity.id
_entity.type
_entity.pdbx_description
1 polymer ?
#
loop_
_entity_poly.entity_id
_entity_poly.type
_entity_poly.pdbx_seq_one_letter_code
_entity_poly.pdbx_strand_id
1 'polypeptide(L)'
;QKLGYDFLEQFKSPEEFGLVQQYKNVVVKSDTGTGKTTSFYHYIKNDNTKFISLVSRISLGQEQYKIFNENGAECLFYQNVEGRDLQQDDSLVVQIDSIAKLNKGLYYDFYEDFVVYLDEFNSLVEYLITSPTLENKRIEVFYTLKKLLTMCKQIICTDADISDTSLELLKIFGIDYSFIKNKYKHNKGVKCTEVNSRDHIINKIKLEEKFLCCCDSKTEAEIIYNEINDPSVKLITSE
;
A
#
# COMPACT_ATOMS: atom_id res chain seq x y z
N GLN A 1 -3.74 -16.68 -17.14
CA GLN A 1 -2.99 -16.35 -18.37
C GLN A 1 -2.09 -15.16 -18.05
N LYS A 2 -0.76 -15.35 -18.16
CA LYS A 2 0.18 -14.23 -18.12
C LYS A 2 0.02 -13.45 -19.41
N LEU A 3 -0.81 -12.44 -19.44
CA LEU A 3 -0.76 -11.44 -20.46
C LEU A 3 0.43 -10.52 -20.13
N GLY A 4 1.55 -10.75 -20.82
CA GLY A 4 2.74 -9.92 -20.70
C GLY A 4 2.49 -8.56 -21.36
N TYR A 5 1.90 -7.64 -20.65
CA TYR A 5 1.96 -6.25 -21.04
C TYR A 5 3.15 -5.58 -20.37
N ASP A 6 4.16 -5.39 -21.19
CA ASP A 6 5.34 -4.59 -20.87
C ASP A 6 5.01 -3.14 -21.11
N PHE A 7 4.17 -2.47 -20.37
CA PHE A 7 4.00 -1.03 -20.55
C PHE A 7 3.22 -0.37 -19.43
N LEU A 8 3.88 0.53 -18.77
CA LEU A 8 3.45 1.91 -18.52
C LEU A 8 4.71 2.70 -18.11
N GLU A 9 5.15 3.60 -18.98
CA GLU A 9 6.07 4.66 -18.62
C GLU A 9 5.30 5.66 -17.77
N GLN A 10 5.37 5.58 -16.46
CA GLN A 10 4.73 6.48 -15.49
C GLN A 10 3.21 6.65 -15.72
N PHE A 11 2.39 6.37 -14.72
CA PHE A 11 0.96 6.71 -14.75
C PHE A 11 0.80 8.24 -14.74
N LYS A 12 0.82 8.88 -15.89
CA LYS A 12 0.77 10.34 -16.03
C LYS A 12 -0.63 10.90 -16.25
N SER A 13 -1.57 10.07 -16.67
CA SER A 13 -2.93 10.53 -16.96
C SER A 13 -4.00 9.50 -16.64
N PRO A 14 -5.26 9.92 -16.44
CA PRO A 14 -6.39 9.01 -16.27
C PRO A 14 -6.60 8.05 -17.45
N GLU A 15 -6.20 8.44 -18.65
CA GLU A 15 -6.30 7.62 -19.86
C GLU A 15 -5.37 6.41 -19.84
N GLU A 16 -4.22 6.52 -19.15
CA GLU A 16 -3.30 5.40 -18.93
C GLU A 16 -3.89 4.37 -17.97
N PHE A 17 -4.84 4.75 -17.13
CA PHE A 17 -5.64 3.86 -16.29
C PHE A 17 -6.77 3.15 -17.05
N GLY A 18 -7.07 3.54 -18.27
CA GLY A 18 -8.03 2.85 -19.13
C GLY A 18 -7.71 1.37 -19.32
N LEU A 19 -6.43 0.98 -19.21
CA LEU A 19 -6.01 -0.42 -19.19
C LEU A 19 -6.50 -1.16 -17.94
N VAL A 20 -6.51 -0.50 -16.78
CA VAL A 20 -6.99 -1.09 -15.52
C VAL A 20 -8.49 -1.29 -15.55
N GLN A 21 -9.24 -0.40 -16.18
CA GLN A 21 -10.70 -0.51 -16.35
C GLN A 21 -11.12 -1.73 -17.17
N GLN A 22 -10.27 -2.20 -18.09
CA GLN A 22 -10.57 -3.35 -18.96
C GLN A 22 -10.55 -4.69 -18.20
N TYR A 23 -9.94 -4.73 -17.02
CA TYR A 23 -9.75 -5.96 -16.28
C TYR A 23 -10.54 -5.92 -14.97
N LYS A 24 -11.24 -7.01 -14.65
CA LYS A 24 -11.94 -7.15 -13.38
C LYS A 24 -10.96 -7.07 -12.20
N ASN A 25 -9.83 -7.76 -12.30
CA ASN A 25 -8.81 -7.75 -11.24
C ASN A 25 -7.44 -7.55 -11.86
N VAL A 26 -6.63 -6.70 -11.24
CA VAL A 26 -5.32 -6.35 -11.76
C VAL A 26 -4.25 -6.32 -10.67
N VAL A 27 -3.09 -6.84 -10.98
CA VAL A 27 -1.88 -6.75 -10.15
C VAL A 27 -0.85 -5.92 -10.90
N VAL A 28 -0.46 -4.80 -10.32
CA VAL A 28 0.49 -3.84 -10.93
C VAL A 28 1.80 -3.88 -10.16
N LYS A 29 2.84 -4.44 -10.79
CA LYS A 29 4.22 -4.33 -10.30
C LYS A 29 4.86 -3.07 -10.87
N SER A 30 5.09 -2.06 -10.02
CA SER A 30 5.62 -0.76 -10.43
C SER A 30 6.51 -0.19 -9.33
N ASP A 31 7.66 0.32 -9.71
CA ASP A 31 8.70 0.81 -8.78
C ASP A 31 8.17 1.89 -7.82
N THR A 32 8.90 2.16 -6.75
CA THR A 32 8.59 3.23 -5.81
C THR A 32 8.66 4.60 -6.51
N GLY A 33 7.75 5.52 -6.14
CA GLY A 33 7.71 6.87 -6.72
C GLY A 33 7.15 6.96 -8.14
N THR A 34 6.52 5.89 -8.66
CA THR A 34 5.93 5.87 -10.01
C THR A 34 4.49 6.36 -10.07
N GLY A 35 3.94 6.84 -8.95
CA GLY A 35 2.60 7.41 -8.91
C GLY A 35 1.46 6.39 -8.78
N LYS A 36 1.69 5.20 -8.24
CA LYS A 36 0.65 4.17 -8.04
C LYS A 36 -0.58 4.70 -7.32
N THR A 37 -0.40 5.23 -6.11
CA THR A 37 -1.48 5.78 -5.28
C THR A 37 -2.13 7.00 -5.93
N THR A 38 -1.33 7.89 -6.54
CA THR A 38 -1.80 9.05 -7.30
C THR A 38 -2.73 8.64 -8.43
N SER A 39 -2.35 7.63 -9.16
CA SER A 39 -3.12 7.12 -10.27
C SER A 39 -4.43 6.47 -9.80
N PHE A 40 -4.41 5.77 -8.66
CA PHE A 40 -5.62 5.18 -8.10
C PHE A 40 -6.65 6.24 -7.74
N TYR A 41 -6.28 7.34 -7.05
CA TYR A 41 -7.26 8.37 -6.71
C TYR A 41 -7.83 9.09 -7.95
N HIS A 42 -7.04 9.29 -9.00
CA HIS A 42 -7.57 9.81 -10.27
C HIS A 42 -8.59 8.89 -10.90
N TYR A 43 -8.34 7.58 -10.84
CA TYR A 43 -9.27 6.57 -11.34
C TYR A 43 -10.61 6.62 -10.62
N ILE A 44 -10.62 6.52 -9.28
CA ILE A 44 -11.86 6.50 -8.50
C ILE A 44 -12.63 7.83 -8.57
N LYS A 45 -11.92 8.95 -8.64
CA LYS A 45 -12.53 10.28 -8.74
C LYS A 45 -13.26 10.48 -10.06
N ASN A 46 -12.68 10.07 -11.17
CA ASN A 46 -13.27 10.27 -12.49
C ASN A 46 -14.60 9.54 -12.65
N ASP A 47 -14.73 8.36 -12.08
CA ASP A 47 -15.91 7.52 -12.19
C ASP A 47 -16.85 7.65 -10.96
N ASN A 48 -16.54 8.54 -10.00
CA ASN A 48 -17.20 8.61 -8.69
C ASN A 48 -17.35 7.22 -8.05
N THR A 49 -16.33 6.40 -8.18
CA THR A 49 -16.35 5.00 -7.77
C THR A 49 -16.13 4.86 -6.27
N LYS A 50 -16.96 4.09 -5.61
CA LYS A 50 -16.77 3.72 -4.20
C LYS A 50 -15.59 2.76 -4.05
N PHE A 51 -14.85 2.89 -2.96
CA PHE A 51 -13.66 2.08 -2.77
C PHE A 51 -13.38 1.71 -1.32
N ILE A 52 -12.63 0.65 -1.15
CA ILE A 52 -11.99 0.26 0.12
C ILE A 52 -10.50 0.16 -0.15
N SER A 53 -9.71 0.98 0.54
CA SER A 53 -8.25 0.87 0.52
C SER A 53 -7.78 0.09 1.74
N LEU A 54 -7.11 -1.04 1.51
CA LEU A 54 -6.53 -1.89 2.55
C LEU A 54 -5.03 -1.64 2.67
N VAL A 55 -4.58 -1.40 3.90
CA VAL A 55 -3.18 -1.13 4.21
C VAL A 55 -2.67 -2.02 5.34
N SER A 56 -1.36 -2.28 5.36
CA SER A 56 -0.70 -3.05 6.43
C SER A 56 -0.33 -2.18 7.65
N ARG A 57 -0.17 -0.86 7.46
CA ARG A 57 0.34 0.06 8.50
C ARG A 57 -0.59 1.26 8.68
N ILE A 58 -0.72 1.73 9.92
CA ILE A 58 -1.53 2.91 10.27
C ILE A 58 -1.00 4.16 9.54
N SER A 59 0.32 4.37 9.51
CA SER A 59 0.94 5.54 8.88
C SER A 59 0.63 5.63 7.38
N LEU A 60 0.69 4.50 6.67
CA LEU A 60 0.31 4.43 5.26
C LEU A 60 -1.18 4.76 5.06
N GLY A 61 -2.04 4.23 5.95
CA GLY A 61 -3.46 4.52 5.91
C GLY A 61 -3.80 5.99 6.17
N GLN A 62 -3.11 6.62 7.11
CA GLN A 62 -3.27 8.05 7.39
C GLN A 62 -2.82 8.92 6.21
N GLU A 63 -1.72 8.57 5.58
CA GLU A 63 -1.22 9.24 4.38
C GLU A 63 -2.22 9.11 3.21
N GLN A 64 -2.71 7.92 2.95
CA GLN A 64 -3.71 7.68 1.89
C GLN A 64 -5.01 8.43 2.17
N TYR A 65 -5.54 8.36 3.39
CA TYR A 65 -6.73 9.09 3.80
C TYR A 65 -6.60 10.59 3.53
N LYS A 66 -5.45 11.18 3.89
CA LYS A 66 -5.16 12.58 3.63
C LYS A 66 -5.11 12.88 2.14
N ILE A 67 -4.31 12.12 1.38
CA ILE A 67 -4.14 12.33 -0.07
C ILE A 67 -5.48 12.20 -0.80
N PHE A 68 -6.29 11.19 -0.50
CA PHE A 68 -7.56 10.96 -1.18
C PHE A 68 -8.53 12.12 -0.93
N ASN A 69 -8.74 12.54 0.32
CA ASN A 69 -9.65 13.62 0.64
C ASN A 69 -9.17 14.98 0.10
N GLU A 70 -7.87 15.30 0.20
CA GLU A 70 -7.29 16.52 -0.37
C GLU A 70 -7.45 16.60 -1.90
N ASN A 71 -7.56 15.47 -2.57
CA ASN A 71 -7.73 15.39 -4.03
C ASN A 71 -9.19 15.12 -4.46
N GLY A 72 -10.14 15.16 -3.52
CA GLY A 72 -11.57 15.07 -3.80
C GLY A 72 -12.07 13.65 -4.04
N ALA A 73 -11.36 12.63 -3.58
CA ALA A 73 -11.83 11.25 -3.46
C ALA A 73 -12.24 11.00 -2.01
N GLU A 74 -13.44 11.47 -1.64
CA GLU A 74 -13.92 11.46 -0.27
C GLU A 74 -13.97 10.04 0.30
N CYS A 75 -13.38 9.86 1.48
CA CYS A 75 -13.39 8.59 2.20
C CYS A 75 -13.32 8.79 3.71
N LEU A 76 -13.65 7.76 4.46
CA LEU A 76 -13.48 7.67 5.90
C LEU A 76 -12.17 6.96 6.24
N PHE A 77 -11.62 7.25 7.41
CA PHE A 77 -10.54 6.48 7.99
C PHE A 77 -11.09 5.57 9.09
N TYR A 78 -10.70 4.32 9.12
CA TYR A 78 -11.28 3.30 9.99
C TYR A 78 -11.27 3.65 11.49
N GLN A 79 -10.31 4.45 11.96
CA GLN A 79 -10.26 4.91 13.35
C GLN A 79 -11.36 5.92 13.69
N ASN A 80 -11.84 6.66 12.69
CA ASN A 80 -12.89 7.67 12.85
C ASN A 80 -14.31 7.08 12.78
N VAL A 81 -14.42 5.77 12.62
CA VAL A 81 -15.70 5.05 12.45
C VAL A 81 -16.17 4.43 13.78
N GLU A 82 -15.47 4.63 14.90
CA GLU A 82 -15.88 4.11 16.20
C GLU A 82 -17.24 4.69 16.63
N GLY A 83 -18.20 3.79 16.92
CA GLY A 83 -19.57 4.17 17.28
C GLY A 83 -20.45 4.65 16.13
N ARG A 84 -19.94 4.66 14.89
CA ARG A 84 -20.69 4.96 13.68
C ARG A 84 -20.90 3.72 12.83
N ASP A 85 -22.11 3.48 12.39
CA ASP A 85 -22.39 2.48 11.36
C ASP A 85 -21.87 2.97 10.00
N LEU A 86 -21.11 2.13 9.29
CA LEU A 86 -20.74 2.37 7.90
C LEU A 86 -22.02 2.36 7.04
N GLN A 87 -22.14 3.37 6.19
CA GLN A 87 -23.23 3.44 5.21
C GLN A 87 -22.79 2.70 3.93
N GLN A 88 -23.76 2.28 3.13
CA GLN A 88 -23.51 1.60 1.85
C GLN A 88 -22.65 2.43 0.88
N ASP A 89 -22.68 3.76 1.02
CA ASP A 89 -21.96 4.68 0.15
C ASP A 89 -20.62 5.16 0.71
N ASP A 90 -20.21 4.73 1.90
CA ASP A 90 -18.97 5.15 2.52
C ASP A 90 -17.76 4.46 1.89
N SER A 91 -16.89 5.21 1.21
CA SER A 91 -15.54 4.74 0.88
C SER A 91 -14.68 4.75 2.14
N LEU A 92 -13.73 3.83 2.24
CA LEU A 92 -12.99 3.61 3.49
C LEU A 92 -11.50 3.30 3.24
N VAL A 93 -10.65 3.90 4.05
CA VAL A 93 -9.26 3.43 4.24
C VAL A 93 -9.21 2.66 5.54
N VAL A 94 -8.79 1.39 5.50
CA VAL A 94 -8.78 0.49 6.66
C VAL A 94 -7.50 -0.32 6.74
N GLN A 95 -6.95 -0.46 7.96
CA GLN A 95 -5.86 -1.36 8.22
C GLN A 95 -6.37 -2.80 8.27
N ILE A 96 -5.59 -3.74 7.72
CA ILE A 96 -5.99 -5.15 7.56
C ILE A 96 -6.43 -5.82 8.86
N ASP A 97 -5.82 -5.50 10.00
CA ASP A 97 -6.21 -6.06 11.30
C ASP A 97 -7.52 -5.49 11.88
N SER A 98 -8.04 -4.44 11.28
CA SER A 98 -9.34 -3.85 11.59
C SER A 98 -10.41 -4.13 10.52
N ILE A 99 -10.14 -5.04 9.59
CA ILE A 99 -11.04 -5.38 8.47
C ILE A 99 -12.40 -5.91 8.94
N ALA A 100 -12.49 -6.46 10.16
CA ALA A 100 -13.74 -6.91 10.77
C ALA A 100 -14.81 -5.79 10.89
N LYS A 101 -14.40 -4.51 10.87
CA LYS A 101 -15.34 -3.38 10.80
C LYS A 101 -16.21 -3.40 9.53
N LEU A 102 -15.81 -4.13 8.49
CA LEU A 102 -16.56 -4.33 7.25
C LEU A 102 -17.61 -5.45 7.35
N ASN A 103 -17.61 -6.28 8.41
CA ASN A 103 -18.45 -7.48 8.50
C ASN A 103 -19.94 -7.19 8.32
N LYS A 104 -20.45 -6.07 8.87
CA LYS A 104 -21.85 -5.67 8.70
C LYS A 104 -22.16 -5.39 7.21
N GLY A 105 -21.33 -4.62 6.53
CA GLY A 105 -21.50 -4.34 5.11
C GLY A 105 -21.36 -5.60 4.24
N LEU A 106 -20.42 -6.50 4.60
CA LEU A 106 -20.27 -7.80 3.94
C LEU A 106 -21.49 -8.71 4.12
N TYR A 107 -22.18 -8.61 5.24
CA TYR A 107 -23.41 -9.37 5.49
C TYR A 107 -24.57 -8.91 4.60
N TYR A 108 -24.64 -7.61 4.31
CA TYR A 108 -25.67 -6.99 3.46
C TYR A 108 -25.24 -6.76 2.02
N ASP A 109 -24.10 -7.30 1.61
CA ASP A 109 -23.55 -7.22 0.25
C ASP A 109 -23.29 -5.76 -0.25
N PHE A 110 -22.98 -4.84 0.68
CA PHE A 110 -22.79 -3.41 0.36
C PHE A 110 -21.62 -3.14 -0.60
N TYR A 111 -20.66 -4.05 -0.69
CA TYR A 111 -19.39 -3.80 -1.40
C TYR A 111 -19.32 -4.43 -2.80
N GLU A 112 -20.45 -4.89 -3.35
CA GLU A 112 -20.49 -5.49 -4.69
C GLU A 112 -20.05 -4.51 -5.80
N ASP A 113 -20.35 -3.22 -5.64
CA ASP A 113 -19.99 -2.15 -6.58
C ASP A 113 -18.69 -1.44 -6.24
N PHE A 114 -17.97 -1.86 -5.21
CA PHE A 114 -16.76 -1.21 -4.74
C PHE A 114 -15.52 -1.71 -5.47
N VAL A 115 -14.54 -0.82 -5.63
CA VAL A 115 -13.17 -1.17 -5.96
C VAL A 115 -12.38 -1.39 -4.67
N VAL A 116 -11.71 -2.53 -4.57
CA VAL A 116 -10.79 -2.80 -3.46
C VAL A 116 -9.35 -2.55 -3.91
N TYR A 117 -8.70 -1.62 -3.24
CA TYR A 117 -7.31 -1.25 -3.47
C TYR A 117 -6.39 -1.82 -2.39
N LEU A 118 -5.40 -2.58 -2.82
CA LEU A 118 -4.39 -3.21 -1.97
C LEU A 118 -3.05 -2.56 -2.31
N ASP A 119 -2.69 -1.52 -1.56
CA ASP A 119 -1.40 -0.87 -1.72
C ASP A 119 -0.33 -1.56 -0.88
N GLU A 120 0.90 -1.57 -1.37
CA GLU A 120 1.97 -2.40 -0.80
C GLU A 120 1.50 -3.85 -0.59
N PHE A 121 0.96 -4.44 -1.64
CA PHE A 121 0.26 -5.73 -1.58
C PHE A 121 1.14 -6.85 -0.98
N ASN A 122 2.42 -6.88 -1.31
CA ASN A 122 3.34 -7.86 -0.74
C ASN A 122 3.48 -7.69 0.77
N SER A 123 3.67 -6.46 1.23
CA SER A 123 3.76 -6.13 2.65
C SER A 123 2.46 -6.50 3.40
N LEU A 124 1.30 -6.31 2.76
CA LEU A 124 0.00 -6.68 3.33
C LEU A 124 -0.13 -8.19 3.49
N VAL A 125 0.29 -8.97 2.49
CA VAL A 125 0.28 -10.44 2.55
C VAL A 125 1.27 -10.96 3.59
N GLU A 126 2.48 -10.43 3.66
CA GLU A 126 3.46 -10.76 4.69
C GLU A 126 2.92 -10.45 6.09
N TYR A 127 2.30 -9.28 6.28
CA TYR A 127 1.66 -8.92 7.54
C TYR A 127 0.55 -9.91 7.93
N LEU A 128 -0.30 -10.30 6.98
CA LEU A 128 -1.36 -11.29 7.21
C LEU A 128 -0.79 -12.64 7.67
N ILE A 129 0.34 -13.07 7.13
CA ILE A 129 0.95 -14.36 7.44
C ILE A 129 1.74 -14.31 8.75
N THR A 130 2.55 -13.28 8.97
CA THR A 130 3.61 -13.28 9.98
C THR A 130 3.31 -12.42 11.20
N SER A 131 2.40 -11.44 11.11
CA SER A 131 2.19 -10.47 12.19
C SER A 131 1.71 -11.11 13.50
N PRO A 132 2.42 -10.91 14.63
CA PRO A 132 1.96 -11.34 15.95
C PRO A 132 0.63 -10.67 16.36
N THR A 133 0.38 -9.45 15.90
CA THR A 133 -0.86 -8.70 16.18
C THR A 133 -2.10 -9.45 15.70
N LEU A 134 -1.95 -10.30 14.68
CA LEU A 134 -3.04 -11.09 14.12
C LEU A 134 -3.18 -12.48 14.73
N GLU A 135 -2.32 -12.89 15.66
CA GLU A 135 -2.25 -14.27 16.16
C GLU A 135 -3.63 -14.86 16.52
N ASN A 136 -4.44 -14.10 17.24
CA ASN A 136 -5.75 -14.57 17.72
C ASN A 136 -6.92 -14.30 16.75
N LYS A 137 -6.70 -13.49 15.70
CA LYS A 137 -7.77 -13.08 14.75
C LYS A 137 -7.42 -13.34 13.28
N ARG A 138 -6.27 -13.96 13.01
CA ARG A 138 -5.78 -14.20 11.64
C ARG A 138 -6.78 -14.94 10.78
N ILE A 139 -7.43 -15.95 11.33
CA ILE A 139 -8.44 -16.75 10.62
C ILE A 139 -9.64 -15.86 10.24
N GLU A 140 -10.13 -15.05 11.17
CA GLU A 140 -11.22 -14.11 10.92
C GLU A 140 -10.85 -13.11 9.83
N VAL A 141 -9.68 -12.48 9.97
CA VAL A 141 -9.15 -11.52 9.00
C VAL A 141 -9.01 -12.15 7.61
N PHE A 142 -8.49 -13.37 7.53
CA PHE A 142 -8.34 -14.12 6.28
C PHE A 142 -9.69 -14.37 5.60
N TYR A 143 -10.70 -14.84 6.32
CA TYR A 143 -12.02 -15.10 5.73
C TYR A 143 -12.77 -13.81 5.38
N THR A 144 -12.63 -12.76 6.20
CA THR A 144 -13.21 -11.45 5.91
C THR A 144 -12.58 -10.86 4.63
N LEU A 145 -11.25 -10.92 4.52
CA LEU A 145 -10.54 -10.49 3.32
C LEU A 145 -10.98 -11.30 2.08
N LYS A 146 -11.04 -12.63 2.20
CA LYS A 146 -11.51 -13.49 1.11
C LYS A 146 -12.91 -13.09 0.66
N LYS A 147 -13.85 -12.92 1.61
CA LYS A 147 -15.23 -12.55 1.29
C LYS A 147 -15.29 -11.19 0.59
N LEU A 148 -14.56 -10.18 1.08
CA LEU A 148 -14.50 -8.87 0.47
C LEU A 148 -13.98 -8.93 -0.97
N LEU A 149 -12.85 -9.60 -1.18
CA LEU A 149 -12.20 -9.67 -2.50
C LEU A 149 -12.99 -10.50 -3.51
N THR A 150 -13.76 -11.50 -3.06
CA THR A 150 -14.61 -12.29 -3.97
C THR A 150 -15.93 -11.60 -4.30
N MET A 151 -16.40 -10.69 -3.42
CA MET A 151 -17.64 -9.95 -3.59
C MET A 151 -17.46 -8.70 -4.45
N CYS A 152 -16.39 -7.95 -4.27
CA CYS A 152 -16.21 -6.63 -4.85
C CYS A 152 -16.21 -6.61 -6.39
N LYS A 153 -16.54 -5.45 -6.95
CA LYS A 153 -16.57 -5.21 -8.40
C LYS A 153 -15.21 -5.42 -9.04
N GLN A 154 -14.15 -4.91 -8.41
CA GLN A 154 -12.80 -4.92 -8.95
C GLN A 154 -11.76 -4.94 -7.84
N ILE A 155 -10.64 -5.61 -8.10
CA ILE A 155 -9.46 -5.62 -7.24
C ILE A 155 -8.29 -4.97 -7.97
N ILE A 156 -7.63 -4.03 -7.31
CA ILE A 156 -6.40 -3.40 -7.78
C ILE A 156 -5.32 -3.61 -6.73
N CYS A 157 -4.34 -4.47 -7.02
CA CYS A 157 -3.17 -4.69 -6.18
C CYS A 157 -1.99 -3.93 -6.76
N THR A 158 -1.27 -3.16 -5.95
CA THR A 158 -0.07 -2.45 -6.38
C THR A 158 1.09 -2.71 -5.43
N ASP A 159 2.29 -2.93 -5.98
CA ASP A 159 3.52 -3.00 -5.21
C ASP A 159 4.73 -2.78 -6.13
N ALA A 160 5.86 -2.43 -5.54
CA ALA A 160 7.15 -2.42 -6.22
C ALA A 160 7.73 -3.84 -6.33
N ASP A 161 7.42 -4.69 -5.37
CA ASP A 161 7.99 -6.03 -5.25
C ASP A 161 6.92 -7.09 -5.00
N ILE A 162 6.27 -7.53 -6.07
CA ILE A 162 5.27 -8.60 -6.02
C ILE A 162 5.98 -9.97 -5.93
N SER A 163 5.69 -10.73 -4.88
CA SER A 163 6.21 -12.08 -4.66
C SER A 163 5.24 -13.16 -5.17
N ASP A 164 5.76 -14.37 -5.35
CA ASP A 164 4.92 -15.52 -5.69
C ASP A 164 3.92 -15.86 -4.57
N THR A 165 4.29 -15.61 -3.31
CA THR A 165 3.39 -15.77 -2.15
C THR A 165 2.17 -14.88 -2.25
N SER A 166 2.35 -13.63 -2.66
CA SER A 166 1.26 -12.66 -2.84
C SER A 166 0.31 -13.10 -3.96
N LEU A 167 0.86 -13.59 -5.04
CA LEU A 167 0.05 -14.12 -6.16
C LEU A 167 -0.68 -15.42 -5.80
N GLU A 168 -0.06 -16.29 -4.99
CA GLU A 168 -0.67 -17.51 -4.53
C GLU A 168 -1.88 -17.25 -3.61
N LEU A 169 -1.87 -16.18 -2.82
CA LEU A 169 -3.04 -15.77 -2.01
C LEU A 169 -4.27 -15.50 -2.90
N LEU A 170 -4.11 -14.76 -3.99
CA LEU A 170 -5.21 -14.50 -4.93
C LEU A 170 -5.73 -15.81 -5.55
N LYS A 171 -4.82 -16.71 -5.90
CA LYS A 171 -5.17 -18.02 -6.43
C LYS A 171 -5.92 -18.89 -5.42
N ILE A 172 -5.49 -18.90 -4.14
CA ILE A 172 -6.20 -19.59 -3.04
C ILE A 172 -7.62 -19.03 -2.87
N PHE A 173 -7.82 -17.74 -3.12
CA PHE A 173 -9.14 -17.12 -3.08
C PHE A 173 -9.98 -17.41 -4.34
N GLY A 174 -9.40 -18.02 -5.37
CA GLY A 174 -10.07 -18.28 -6.65
C GLY A 174 -10.21 -17.02 -7.51
N ILE A 175 -9.32 -16.04 -7.33
CA ILE A 175 -9.35 -14.76 -8.02
C ILE A 175 -8.42 -14.81 -9.24
N ASP A 176 -8.99 -14.73 -10.42
CA ASP A 176 -8.24 -14.51 -11.66
C ASP A 176 -7.85 -13.03 -11.77
N TYR A 177 -6.63 -12.76 -12.24
CA TYR A 177 -6.10 -11.40 -12.36
C TYR A 177 -5.26 -11.24 -13.64
N SER A 178 -5.16 -10.00 -14.10
CA SER A 178 -4.18 -9.58 -15.10
C SER A 178 -2.96 -9.00 -14.41
N PHE A 179 -1.76 -9.37 -14.87
CA PHE A 179 -0.51 -8.89 -14.30
C PHE A 179 0.12 -7.83 -15.21
N ILE A 180 0.29 -6.63 -14.68
CA ILE A 180 0.92 -5.50 -15.37
C ILE A 180 2.27 -5.21 -14.71
N LYS A 181 3.33 -5.15 -15.51
CA LYS A 181 4.67 -4.78 -15.05
C LYS A 181 5.08 -3.46 -15.68
N ASN A 182 5.20 -2.43 -14.84
CA ASN A 182 5.79 -1.16 -15.26
C ASN A 182 7.33 -1.30 -15.30
N LYS A 183 7.92 -0.98 -16.45
CA LYS A 183 9.39 -1.01 -16.65
C LYS A 183 10.06 0.33 -16.34
N TYR A 184 9.30 1.37 -16.09
CA TYR A 184 9.86 2.67 -15.73
C TYR A 184 10.60 2.60 -14.40
N LYS A 185 11.79 3.19 -14.38
CA LYS A 185 12.66 3.26 -13.20
C LYS A 185 12.89 4.71 -12.83
N HIS A 186 12.22 5.18 -11.79
CA HIS A 186 12.34 6.57 -11.31
C HIS A 186 13.79 6.92 -10.94
N ASN A 187 14.48 5.98 -10.32
CA ASN A 187 15.86 6.15 -9.85
C ASN A 187 16.92 5.64 -10.84
N LYS A 188 16.62 5.59 -12.15
CA LYS A 188 17.58 5.17 -13.17
C LYS A 188 18.79 6.09 -13.16
N GLY A 189 19.98 5.49 -12.93
CA GLY A 189 21.25 6.21 -12.89
C GLY A 189 21.69 6.67 -11.50
N VAL A 190 20.86 6.52 -10.47
CA VAL A 190 21.30 6.71 -9.08
C VAL A 190 22.30 5.60 -8.73
N LYS A 191 23.47 6.02 -8.27
CA LYS A 191 24.52 5.09 -7.81
C LYS A 191 24.17 4.64 -6.39
N CYS A 192 24.11 3.33 -6.20
CA CYS A 192 24.04 2.71 -4.88
C CYS A 192 25.37 2.08 -4.56
N THR A 193 25.90 2.32 -3.36
CA THR A 193 27.13 1.71 -2.87
C THR A 193 26.80 0.91 -1.62
N GLU A 194 27.01 -0.38 -1.68
CA GLU A 194 26.90 -1.25 -0.52
C GLU A 194 28.20 -1.18 0.29
N VAL A 195 28.07 -1.01 1.61
CA VAL A 195 29.22 -0.96 2.53
C VAL A 195 28.92 -1.82 3.75
N ASN A 196 29.92 -2.55 4.23
CA ASN A 196 29.79 -3.52 5.32
C ASN A 196 30.21 -2.96 6.69
N SER A 197 30.41 -1.64 6.79
CA SER A 197 30.91 -1.00 8.00
C SER A 197 30.06 0.24 8.33
N ARG A 198 29.57 0.29 9.57
CA ARG A 198 28.89 1.47 10.13
C ARG A 198 29.81 2.70 10.10
N ASP A 199 31.06 2.54 10.51
CA ASP A 199 32.02 3.63 10.56
C ASP A 199 32.22 4.29 9.20
N HIS A 200 32.19 3.48 8.14
CA HIS A 200 32.28 4.00 6.78
C HIS A 200 31.06 4.87 6.43
N ILE A 201 29.86 4.44 6.82
CA ILE A 201 28.62 5.20 6.61
C ILE A 201 28.68 6.52 7.38
N ILE A 202 29.02 6.47 8.67
CA ILE A 202 29.10 7.65 9.53
C ILE A 202 30.15 8.64 9.02
N ASN A 203 31.33 8.16 8.63
CA ASN A 203 32.35 9.02 8.05
C ASN A 203 31.90 9.67 6.74
N LYS A 204 31.14 8.97 5.90
CA LYS A 204 30.53 9.56 4.72
C LYS A 204 29.49 10.62 5.06
N ILE A 205 28.57 10.32 5.98
CA ILE A 205 27.53 11.26 6.43
C ILE A 205 28.14 12.56 6.94
N LYS A 206 29.23 12.50 7.70
CA LYS A 206 29.94 13.67 8.23
C LYS A 206 30.56 14.56 7.16
N LEU A 207 30.69 14.07 5.94
CA LEU A 207 31.22 14.82 4.79
C LEU A 207 30.12 15.48 3.95
N GLU A 208 28.85 15.14 4.21
CA GLU A 208 27.71 15.61 3.40
C GLU A 208 27.02 16.79 4.09
N GLU A 209 26.69 17.82 3.33
CA GLU A 209 25.94 18.98 3.84
C GLU A 209 24.47 18.62 4.17
N LYS A 210 23.91 17.64 3.46
CA LYS A 210 22.54 17.16 3.65
C LYS A 210 22.49 15.66 3.47
N PHE A 211 21.86 14.98 4.40
CA PHE A 211 21.67 13.53 4.33
C PHE A 211 20.34 13.11 4.97
N LEU A 212 19.87 11.94 4.62
CA LEU A 212 18.82 11.19 5.30
C LEU A 212 19.38 9.81 5.62
N CYS A 213 19.42 9.45 6.90
CA CYS A 213 19.83 8.13 7.37
C CYS A 213 18.60 7.39 7.87
N CYS A 214 18.24 6.28 7.22
CA CYS A 214 17.15 5.41 7.62
C CYS A 214 17.72 4.18 8.33
N CYS A 215 17.17 3.85 9.50
CA CYS A 215 17.58 2.71 10.32
C CYS A 215 16.38 1.79 10.57
N ASP A 216 16.65 0.49 10.69
CA ASP A 216 15.61 -0.52 10.96
C ASP A 216 15.15 -0.53 12.42
N SER A 217 15.92 0.09 13.32
CA SER A 217 15.56 0.17 14.72
C SER A 217 15.83 1.55 15.32
N LYS A 218 15.03 1.90 16.34
CA LYS A 218 15.21 3.13 17.12
C LYS A 218 16.60 3.17 17.77
N THR A 219 17.04 2.06 18.35
CA THR A 219 18.35 1.95 19.02
C THR A 219 19.50 2.25 18.07
N GLU A 220 19.45 1.72 16.86
CA GLU A 220 20.49 1.99 15.84
C GLU A 220 20.47 3.45 15.40
N ALA A 221 19.30 4.03 15.21
CA ALA A 221 19.14 5.45 14.89
C ALA A 221 19.73 6.36 15.98
N GLU A 222 19.46 6.04 17.27
CA GLU A 222 20.03 6.77 18.42
C GLU A 222 21.56 6.66 18.50
N ILE A 223 22.11 5.48 18.24
CA ILE A 223 23.57 5.27 18.21
C ILE A 223 24.20 6.16 17.13
N ILE A 224 23.69 6.08 15.89
CA ILE A 224 24.22 6.87 14.76
C ILE A 224 24.09 8.37 15.03
N TYR A 225 22.95 8.81 15.57
CA TYR A 225 22.72 10.20 15.94
C TYR A 225 23.76 10.72 16.95
N ASN A 226 24.01 9.94 18.01
CA ASN A 226 25.00 10.28 19.03
C ASN A 226 26.44 10.29 18.49
N GLU A 227 26.77 9.38 17.58
CA GLU A 227 28.10 9.31 16.94
C GLU A 227 28.34 10.46 15.95
N ILE A 228 27.30 10.93 15.26
CA ILE A 228 27.38 12.11 14.38
C ILE A 228 27.64 13.36 15.22
N ASN A 229 26.96 13.49 16.37
CA ASN A 229 27.12 14.57 17.34
C ASN A 229 27.11 15.98 16.73
N ASP A 230 26.17 16.25 15.84
CA ASP A 230 25.97 17.52 15.18
C ASP A 230 24.61 18.12 15.57
N PRO A 231 24.53 19.33 16.16
CA PRO A 231 23.30 19.93 16.64
C PRO A 231 22.30 20.29 15.51
N SER A 232 22.75 20.31 14.26
CA SER A 232 21.88 20.54 13.09
C SER A 232 21.11 19.30 12.66
N VAL A 233 21.54 18.11 13.10
CA VAL A 233 20.90 16.84 12.79
C VAL A 233 19.68 16.64 13.65
N LYS A 234 18.60 16.12 13.07
CA LYS A 234 17.37 15.77 13.78
C LYS A 234 17.18 14.26 13.78
N LEU A 235 16.97 13.70 14.97
CA LEU A 235 16.52 12.33 15.16
C LEU A 235 14.99 12.30 15.06
N ILE A 236 14.46 11.47 14.17
CA ILE A 236 13.02 11.23 14.04
C ILE A 236 12.79 9.76 14.33
N THR A 237 12.05 9.46 15.39
CA THR A 237 11.66 8.10 15.77
C THR A 237 10.15 8.03 15.91
N SER A 238 9.56 6.85 15.66
CA SER A 238 8.19 6.57 16.11
C SER A 238 8.20 6.45 17.64
N GLU A 239 7.32 7.18 18.31
CA GLU A 239 7.05 6.97 19.74
C GLU A 239 6.41 5.60 19.98
#